data_de960e2bc3294a89ac02477744cb4c31
#
_entry.id   de960e2bc3294a89ac02477744cb4c31
#
_cell.length_a   1.000
_cell.length_b   1.000
_cell.length_c   1.000
_cell.angle_alpha   90.00
_cell.angle_beta   90.00
_cell.angle_gamma   90.00
#
_symmetry.space_group_name_H-M   'P 1'
#
loop_
_entity.id
_entity.type
_entity.pdbx_description
1 polymer ?
#
loop_
_entity_poly.entity_id
_entity_poly.type
_entity_poly.pdbx_seq_one_letter_code
_entity_poly.pdbx_strand_id
1 'polypeptide(L)'
;MRTVAVRSLRAFKMRNLIAVIAIMLTTMLFTALFTIAISINDSFQQSNFLMAGGDAHGSFKKTDGRTDGNLQKKDPLIRETGARLFLGMGTGDAFRKTQVEVSYMDAHEVKHYFCTPTHGHRPKEGSNEAMTDTRVLKLLGVQPKIGTKFTMTYQIGGGQSEPKTVTQEFVLSGWWDYNGVSQASNVIVPESYVKKTLQHVEIGEDEESGKWSLDVMFGNALHIEKNMRQVIRDCGFQSEDASKPGYIAFGVNWGYTGAQSSSNLNAESIAAIVALLVLIVFTGYLVIYNVFQISVTNDIRFYGLLKTIGMTGRQLKRIIRLQAVPFIRHWNSGGTSSGIWNRRGTGTGCHGTDDLHDSGYKIACVGICGSSTFSLVTVFLSCNKPGRIAAKVSPVEAVRYTEADCGRKKSKSGEKNRHLWGVWHGQTWDGTGRKRFLLSFPSPLRLFF
;
A
#
# COMPACT_ATOMS: atom_id res chain seq x y z
N MET A 1 16.17 -1.48 -41.20
CA MET A 1 14.91 -1.18 -40.53
C MET A 1 15.06 -0.16 -39.40
N ARG A 2 16.00 -0.35 -38.46
CA ARG A 2 16.24 0.62 -37.36
C ARG A 2 16.59 2.01 -37.88
N THR A 3 17.43 2.11 -38.90
CA THR A 3 17.82 3.38 -39.54
C THR A 3 16.64 4.12 -40.18
N VAL A 4 15.76 3.36 -40.87
CA VAL A 4 14.54 3.94 -41.49
C VAL A 4 13.58 4.44 -40.40
N ALA A 5 13.38 3.67 -39.33
CA ALA A 5 12.55 4.09 -38.22
C ALA A 5 13.08 5.37 -37.55
N VAL A 6 14.38 5.48 -37.30
CA VAL A 6 15.01 6.66 -36.69
C VAL A 6 14.95 7.88 -37.62
N ARG A 7 15.19 7.71 -38.93
CA ARG A 7 15.09 8.83 -39.90
C ARG A 7 13.64 9.32 -40.03
N SER A 8 12.67 8.42 -40.05
CA SER A 8 11.24 8.77 -40.05
C SER A 8 10.84 9.56 -38.78
N LEU A 9 11.36 9.14 -37.61
CA LEU A 9 11.15 9.87 -36.36
C LEU A 9 11.69 11.32 -36.43
N ARG A 10 12.85 11.53 -37.04
CA ARG A 10 13.44 12.87 -37.20
C ARG A 10 12.68 13.75 -38.21
N ALA A 11 12.09 13.15 -39.24
CA ALA A 11 11.36 13.87 -40.28
C ALA A 11 10.03 14.48 -39.78
N PHE A 12 9.33 13.80 -38.86
CA PHE A 12 7.99 14.18 -38.41
C PHE A 12 7.97 14.60 -36.91
N LYS A 13 8.71 15.64 -36.55
CA LYS A 13 8.94 16.06 -35.15
C LYS A 13 7.65 16.35 -34.38
N MET A 14 6.73 17.18 -34.93
CA MET A 14 5.50 17.57 -34.22
C MET A 14 4.56 16.40 -33.94
N ARG A 15 4.39 15.51 -34.89
CA ARG A 15 3.60 14.29 -34.70
C ARG A 15 4.15 13.38 -33.61
N ASN A 16 5.47 13.18 -33.64
CA ASN A 16 6.15 12.37 -32.64
C ASN A 16 6.06 13.00 -31.25
N LEU A 17 6.09 14.35 -31.17
CA LEU A 17 5.89 15.08 -29.92
C LEU A 17 4.51 14.78 -29.32
N ILE A 18 3.44 14.79 -30.13
CA ILE A 18 2.09 14.49 -29.66
C ILE A 18 2.01 13.04 -29.13
N ALA A 19 2.59 12.07 -29.87
CA ALA A 19 2.62 10.68 -29.42
C ALA A 19 3.39 10.51 -28.10
N VAL A 20 4.49 11.21 -27.97
CA VAL A 20 5.31 11.27 -26.77
C VAL A 20 4.52 11.83 -25.59
N ILE A 21 3.88 12.99 -25.76
CA ILE A 21 3.09 13.63 -24.70
C ILE A 21 1.96 12.70 -24.26
N ALA A 22 1.27 12.04 -25.18
CA ALA A 22 0.20 11.11 -24.86
C ALA A 22 0.71 9.91 -24.03
N ILE A 23 1.84 9.30 -24.41
CA ILE A 23 2.45 8.20 -23.66
C ILE A 23 2.90 8.70 -22.29
N MET A 24 3.51 9.88 -22.22
CA MET A 24 3.96 10.48 -20.97
C MET A 24 2.78 10.71 -20.00
N LEU A 25 1.71 11.34 -20.46
CA LEU A 25 0.52 11.60 -19.66
C LEU A 25 -0.13 10.28 -19.17
N THR A 26 -0.21 9.28 -20.04
CA THR A 26 -0.76 7.96 -19.66
C THR A 26 0.14 7.27 -18.65
N THR A 27 1.45 7.31 -18.82
CA THR A 27 2.41 6.74 -17.85
C THR A 27 2.34 7.47 -16.51
N MET A 28 2.25 8.80 -16.54
CA MET A 28 2.09 9.61 -15.34
C MET A 28 0.80 9.26 -14.57
N LEU A 29 -0.31 9.10 -15.30
CA LEU A 29 -1.59 8.68 -14.73
C LEU A 29 -1.48 7.32 -14.03
N PHE A 30 -0.90 6.32 -14.70
CA PHE A 30 -0.73 5.00 -14.10
C PHE A 30 0.21 5.04 -12.90
N THR A 31 1.33 5.77 -13.00
CA THR A 31 2.27 5.90 -11.87
C THR A 31 1.57 6.54 -10.68
N ALA A 32 0.81 7.61 -10.89
CA ALA A 32 0.05 8.26 -9.82
C ALA A 32 -0.97 7.31 -9.18
N LEU A 33 -1.76 6.60 -9.98
CA LEU A 33 -2.77 5.65 -9.49
C LEU A 33 -2.13 4.51 -8.69
N PHE A 34 -1.08 3.86 -9.20
CA PHE A 34 -0.38 2.79 -8.48
C PHE A 34 0.29 3.31 -7.20
N THR A 35 0.91 4.49 -7.25
CA THR A 35 1.53 5.09 -6.06
C THR A 35 0.49 5.41 -5.00
N ILE A 36 -0.65 6.00 -5.37
CA ILE A 36 -1.74 6.28 -4.44
C ILE A 36 -2.30 4.99 -3.85
N ALA A 37 -2.59 3.98 -4.67
CA ALA A 37 -3.13 2.71 -4.21
C ALA A 37 -2.19 2.00 -3.20
N ILE A 38 -0.89 1.95 -3.51
CA ILE A 38 0.12 1.37 -2.63
C ILE A 38 0.25 2.20 -1.35
N SER A 39 0.28 3.55 -1.44
CA SER A 39 0.40 4.43 -0.27
C SER A 39 -0.81 4.33 0.67
N ILE A 40 -2.02 4.20 0.12
CA ILE A 40 -3.23 4.00 0.93
C ILE A 40 -3.14 2.67 1.66
N ASN A 41 -2.80 1.58 0.95
CA ASN A 41 -2.67 0.26 1.56
C ASN A 41 -1.62 0.24 2.68
N ASP A 42 -0.47 0.86 2.44
CA ASP A 42 0.62 0.97 3.40
C ASP A 42 0.21 1.78 4.64
N SER A 43 -0.48 2.91 4.43
CA SER A 43 -0.99 3.74 5.51
C SER A 43 -2.05 3.02 6.36
N PHE A 44 -2.94 2.24 5.72
CA PHE A 44 -3.90 1.40 6.44
C PHE A 44 -3.20 0.32 7.27
N GLN A 45 -2.21 -0.36 6.69
CA GLN A 45 -1.47 -1.39 7.40
C GLN A 45 -0.72 -0.80 8.60
N GLN A 46 -0.03 0.33 8.43
CA GLN A 46 0.64 1.02 9.52
C GLN A 46 -0.34 1.46 10.61
N SER A 47 -1.51 2.00 10.24
CA SER A 47 -2.55 2.35 11.21
C SER A 47 -3.05 1.13 11.97
N ASN A 48 -3.21 -0.01 11.31
CA ASN A 48 -3.60 -1.27 11.95
C ASN A 48 -2.54 -1.76 12.94
N PHE A 49 -1.26 -1.65 12.61
CA PHE A 49 -0.17 -2.00 13.54
C PHE A 49 -0.14 -1.10 14.76
N LEU A 50 -0.32 0.22 14.58
CA LEU A 50 -0.41 1.16 15.70
C LEU A 50 -1.63 0.89 16.60
N MET A 51 -2.76 0.51 16.03
CA MET A 51 -3.95 0.10 16.79
C MET A 51 -3.77 -1.26 17.48
N ALA A 52 -3.03 -2.18 16.87
CA ALA A 52 -2.72 -3.49 17.45
C ALA A 52 -1.64 -3.41 18.55
N GLY A 53 -0.93 -2.29 18.64
CA GLY A 53 0.13 -2.07 19.61
C GLY A 53 1.54 -2.36 19.10
N GLY A 54 1.69 -2.97 17.91
CA GLY A 54 3.00 -3.28 17.34
C GLY A 54 2.92 -3.90 15.95
N ASP A 55 4.06 -4.06 15.29
CA ASP A 55 4.20 -4.67 13.96
C ASP A 55 4.73 -6.10 13.99
N ALA A 56 4.92 -6.70 15.19
CA ALA A 56 5.27 -8.12 15.32
C ALA A 56 4.18 -9.00 14.66
N HIS A 57 4.58 -10.14 14.08
CA HIS A 57 3.65 -11.07 13.43
C HIS A 57 2.68 -11.73 14.40
N GLY A 58 3.15 -12.02 15.61
CA GLY A 58 2.34 -12.60 16.67
C GLY A 58 3.08 -12.60 18.00
N SER A 59 2.34 -12.91 19.06
CA SER A 59 2.81 -12.90 20.44
C SER A 59 2.51 -14.22 21.12
N PHE A 60 3.48 -14.83 21.77
CA PHE A 60 3.29 -15.89 22.76
C PHE A 60 3.06 -15.24 24.12
N LYS A 61 1.91 -15.55 24.73
CA LYS A 61 1.46 -14.87 25.95
C LYS A 61 1.62 -15.75 27.18
N LYS A 62 1.82 -15.10 28.32
CA LYS A 62 1.90 -15.74 29.65
C LYS A 62 2.98 -16.82 29.72
N THR A 63 4.11 -16.55 29.07
CA THR A 63 5.27 -17.44 29.15
C THR A 63 6.04 -17.19 30.46
N ASP A 64 6.82 -18.16 30.88
CA ASP A 64 7.84 -18.00 31.92
C ASP A 64 9.20 -17.74 31.25
N GLY A 65 10.13 -17.10 31.99
CA GLY A 65 11.43 -16.75 31.43
C GLY A 65 12.31 -17.94 30.97
N ARG A 66 11.93 -19.20 31.32
CA ARG A 66 12.57 -20.42 30.81
C ARG A 66 12.04 -20.81 29.46
N THR A 67 10.73 -20.66 29.27
CA THR A 67 10.03 -20.91 28.00
C THR A 67 10.54 -19.99 26.92
N ASP A 68 10.76 -18.70 27.24
CA ASP A 68 11.28 -17.70 26.30
C ASP A 68 12.66 -18.08 25.78
N GLY A 69 13.57 -18.54 26.66
CA GLY A 69 14.90 -18.99 26.25
C GLY A 69 14.90 -20.20 25.32
N ASN A 70 13.87 -21.05 25.39
CA ASN A 70 13.70 -22.22 24.51
C ASN A 70 13.08 -21.83 23.17
N LEU A 71 12.11 -20.92 23.16
CA LEU A 71 11.47 -20.43 21.95
C LEU A 71 12.45 -19.60 21.09
N GLN A 72 13.23 -18.73 21.71
CA GLN A 72 14.21 -17.88 21.01
C GLN A 72 15.35 -18.66 20.34
N LYS A 73 15.80 -19.77 20.93
CA LYS A 73 17.05 -20.44 20.53
C LYS A 73 16.88 -21.56 19.51
N LYS A 74 15.69 -22.07 19.28
CA LYS A 74 15.53 -23.39 18.62
C LYS A 74 14.82 -23.41 17.28
N ASP A 75 14.03 -22.42 16.92
CA ASP A 75 13.23 -22.53 15.69
C ASP A 75 13.78 -21.66 14.55
N PRO A 76 14.16 -22.28 13.41
CA PRO A 76 14.68 -21.57 12.24
C PRO A 76 13.63 -20.69 11.54
N LEU A 77 12.35 -20.82 11.89
CA LEU A 77 11.27 -19.99 11.34
C LEU A 77 11.28 -18.58 11.93
N ILE A 78 11.77 -18.42 13.16
CA ILE A 78 11.82 -17.15 13.87
C ILE A 78 13.04 -16.36 13.40
N ARG A 79 12.80 -15.15 12.89
CA ARG A 79 13.85 -14.24 12.44
C ARG A 79 14.28 -13.26 13.54
N GLU A 80 13.33 -12.66 14.21
CA GLU A 80 13.53 -11.70 15.29
C GLU A 80 12.53 -11.95 16.41
N THR A 81 12.93 -11.66 17.65
CA THR A 81 12.08 -11.76 18.83
C THR A 81 12.20 -10.50 19.66
N GLY A 82 11.09 -10.06 20.25
CA GLY A 82 11.04 -9.03 21.27
C GLY A 82 10.43 -9.60 22.54
N ALA A 83 10.94 -9.21 23.70
CA ALA A 83 10.47 -9.68 24.99
C ALA A 83 9.92 -8.54 25.83
N ARG A 84 8.71 -8.74 26.39
CA ARG A 84 8.03 -7.81 27.27
C ARG A 84 7.68 -8.49 28.60
N LEU A 85 7.94 -7.82 29.71
CA LEU A 85 7.49 -8.21 31.04
C LEU A 85 6.51 -7.17 31.55
N PHE A 86 5.24 -7.55 31.64
CA PHE A 86 4.18 -6.66 32.05
C PHE A 86 4.15 -6.49 33.58
N LEU A 87 4.09 -5.24 34.07
CA LEU A 87 4.03 -4.95 35.49
C LEU A 87 2.62 -4.57 35.94
N GLY A 88 1.97 -3.63 35.28
CA GLY A 88 0.67 -3.18 35.70
C GLY A 88 0.12 -2.01 34.87
N MET A 89 -1.05 -1.51 35.29
CA MET A 89 -1.79 -0.48 34.58
C MET A 89 -1.77 0.84 35.35
N GLY A 90 -1.48 1.94 34.64
CA GLY A 90 -1.58 3.28 35.20
C GLY A 90 -2.99 3.60 35.71
N THR A 91 -3.06 4.15 36.90
CA THR A 91 -4.33 4.47 37.57
C THR A 91 -4.32 5.90 38.12
N GLY A 92 -5.51 6.41 38.50
CA GLY A 92 -5.71 7.77 38.99
C GLY A 92 -6.44 8.66 37.99
N ASP A 93 -6.74 9.89 38.42
CA ASP A 93 -7.55 10.83 37.61
C ASP A 93 -6.93 11.18 36.27
N ALA A 94 -5.59 11.22 36.18
CA ALA A 94 -4.88 11.51 34.95
C ALA A 94 -5.12 10.44 33.85
N PHE A 95 -5.37 9.20 34.23
CA PHE A 95 -5.46 8.05 33.30
C PHE A 95 -6.87 7.48 33.13
N ARG A 96 -7.91 8.14 33.66
CA ARG A 96 -9.31 7.67 33.58
C ARG A 96 -9.81 7.35 32.16
N LYS A 97 -9.29 8.05 31.16
CA LYS A 97 -9.71 7.93 29.74
C LYS A 97 -8.60 7.38 28.86
N THR A 98 -7.50 6.95 29.45
CA THR A 98 -6.32 6.55 28.70
C THR A 98 -5.73 5.31 29.33
N GLN A 99 -5.62 4.25 28.56
CA GLN A 99 -4.87 3.07 28.96
C GLN A 99 -3.38 3.39 28.95
N VAL A 100 -2.71 3.18 30.09
CA VAL A 100 -1.28 3.36 30.25
C VAL A 100 -0.72 2.11 30.86
N GLU A 101 0.19 1.45 30.15
CA GLU A 101 0.82 0.20 30.58
C GLU A 101 2.22 0.47 31.11
N VAL A 102 2.56 -0.13 32.25
CA VAL A 102 3.90 -0.10 32.83
C VAL A 102 4.53 -1.46 32.59
N SER A 103 5.64 -1.51 31.88
CA SER A 103 6.31 -2.75 31.52
C SER A 103 7.81 -2.58 31.28
N TYR A 104 8.53 -3.66 31.33
CA TYR A 104 9.85 -3.76 30.71
C TYR A 104 9.70 -4.23 29.28
N MET A 105 10.53 -3.69 28.40
CA MET A 105 10.65 -4.12 27.00
C MET A 105 12.11 -4.17 26.61
N ASP A 106 12.53 -5.22 25.92
CA ASP A 106 13.88 -5.30 25.35
C ASP A 106 14.06 -4.35 24.15
N ALA A 107 15.25 -4.34 23.54
CA ALA A 107 15.54 -3.42 22.43
C ALA A 107 14.71 -3.70 21.17
N HIS A 108 14.44 -4.98 20.89
CA HIS A 108 13.66 -5.39 19.75
C HIS A 108 12.19 -5.08 19.96
N GLU A 109 11.67 -5.36 21.16
CA GLU A 109 10.30 -5.08 21.53
C GLU A 109 9.97 -3.57 21.45
N VAL A 110 10.86 -2.73 22.01
CA VAL A 110 10.74 -1.27 21.94
C VAL A 110 10.61 -0.78 20.50
N LYS A 111 11.35 -1.39 19.57
CA LYS A 111 11.27 -1.07 18.13
C LYS A 111 9.94 -1.51 17.55
N HIS A 112 9.51 -2.74 17.79
CA HIS A 112 8.29 -3.32 17.26
C HIS A 112 7.00 -2.72 17.84
N TYR A 113 7.07 -2.21 19.07
CA TYR A 113 5.99 -1.44 19.72
C TYR A 113 5.97 0.05 19.36
N PHE A 114 6.81 0.49 18.42
CA PHE A 114 6.96 1.91 18.07
C PHE A 114 7.28 2.85 19.22
N CYS A 115 7.96 2.32 20.25
CA CYS A 115 8.32 3.03 21.47
C CYS A 115 9.80 3.45 21.49
N THR A 116 10.47 3.46 20.33
CA THR A 116 11.86 3.91 20.24
C THR A 116 11.98 5.38 20.65
N PRO A 117 12.80 5.73 21.64
CA PRO A 117 12.89 7.12 22.09
C PRO A 117 13.45 8.02 20.98
N THR A 118 12.74 9.09 20.67
CA THR A 118 13.21 10.13 19.76
C THR A 118 14.16 11.11 20.46
N HIS A 119 14.07 11.17 21.78
CA HIS A 119 14.92 11.99 22.63
C HIS A 119 15.36 11.19 23.86
N GLY A 120 16.65 11.28 24.21
CA GLY A 120 17.21 10.58 25.35
C GLY A 120 17.64 9.16 25.03
N HIS A 121 17.47 8.26 26.00
CA HIS A 121 17.90 6.87 25.93
C HIS A 121 16.95 5.95 26.67
N ARG A 122 17.08 4.64 26.45
CA ARG A 122 16.37 3.62 27.21
C ARG A 122 16.78 3.64 28.68
N PRO A 123 15.87 3.32 29.62
CA PRO A 123 16.18 3.24 31.05
C PRO A 123 17.32 2.29 31.31
N LYS A 124 18.23 2.70 32.18
CA LYS A 124 19.37 1.88 32.59
C LYS A 124 18.97 0.86 33.64
N GLU A 125 19.52 -0.35 33.55
CA GLU A 125 19.30 -1.37 34.57
C GLU A 125 19.78 -0.92 35.95
N GLY A 126 19.01 -1.29 36.98
CA GLY A 126 19.30 -0.93 38.36
C GLY A 126 19.01 0.53 38.76
N SER A 127 18.44 1.32 37.85
CA SER A 127 18.06 2.71 38.10
C SER A 127 16.55 2.89 38.29
N ASN A 128 16.13 4.07 38.74
CA ASN A 128 14.71 4.50 38.76
C ASN A 128 14.35 5.31 37.51
N GLU A 129 15.03 5.07 36.40
CA GLU A 129 14.74 5.71 35.14
C GLU A 129 13.49 5.08 34.51
N ALA A 130 12.75 5.92 33.80
CA ALA A 130 11.63 5.47 32.95
C ALA A 130 11.58 6.29 31.66
N MET A 131 11.10 5.70 30.59
CA MET A 131 10.78 6.41 29.36
C MET A 131 9.31 6.22 29.00
N THR A 132 8.72 7.23 28.34
CA THR A 132 7.30 7.22 27.99
C THR A 132 7.01 8.14 26.79
N ASP A 133 5.79 8.14 26.31
CA ASP A 133 5.35 9.03 25.24
C ASP A 133 4.93 10.43 25.72
N THR A 134 4.83 11.37 24.78
CA THR A 134 4.45 12.76 25.05
C THR A 134 3.02 12.90 25.60
N ARG A 135 2.12 11.91 25.36
CA ARG A 135 0.76 11.90 25.92
C ARG A 135 0.76 11.68 27.42
N VAL A 136 1.53 10.71 27.91
CA VAL A 136 1.66 10.43 29.36
C VAL A 136 2.27 11.64 30.06
N LEU A 137 3.34 12.23 29.52
CA LEU A 137 3.95 13.43 30.08
C LEU A 137 2.96 14.59 30.19
N LYS A 138 2.15 14.82 29.16
CA LYS A 138 1.11 15.84 29.15
C LYS A 138 0.02 15.57 30.20
N LEU A 139 -0.42 14.32 30.35
CA LEU A 139 -1.43 13.94 31.33
C LEU A 139 -0.96 14.13 32.77
N LEU A 140 0.33 13.91 33.01
CA LEU A 140 0.98 14.12 34.32
C LEU A 140 1.41 15.59 34.54
N GLY A 141 1.28 16.48 33.55
CA GLY A 141 1.74 17.86 33.64
C GLY A 141 3.27 18.01 33.67
N VAL A 142 4.01 17.04 33.13
CA VAL A 142 5.47 16.97 33.16
C VAL A 142 6.04 17.51 31.85
N GLN A 143 7.05 18.37 31.97
CA GLN A 143 7.77 18.85 30.77
C GLN A 143 8.68 17.77 30.18
N PRO A 144 8.73 17.60 28.86
CA PRO A 144 9.60 16.62 28.20
C PRO A 144 11.07 17.07 28.23
N LYS A 145 11.72 16.91 29.37
CA LYS A 145 13.14 17.21 29.57
C LYS A 145 13.80 16.06 30.31
N ILE A 146 14.90 15.57 29.80
CA ILE A 146 15.67 14.47 30.41
C ILE A 146 16.10 14.85 31.82
N GLY A 147 15.98 13.90 32.74
CA GLY A 147 16.27 14.09 34.17
C GLY A 147 15.11 14.69 34.97
N THR A 148 13.99 15.05 34.34
CA THR A 148 12.81 15.50 35.09
C THR A 148 12.22 14.34 35.89
N LYS A 149 11.91 14.59 37.15
CA LYS A 149 11.24 13.65 38.02
C LYS A 149 9.74 13.71 37.82
N PHE A 150 9.09 12.54 37.76
CA PHE A 150 7.66 12.42 37.69
C PHE A 150 7.15 11.27 38.54
N THR A 151 5.97 11.44 39.14
CA THR A 151 5.34 10.42 39.97
C THR A 151 4.28 9.72 39.16
N MET A 152 4.30 8.40 39.17
CA MET A 152 3.29 7.57 38.52
C MET A 152 2.66 6.63 39.53
N THR A 153 1.33 6.55 39.47
CA THR A 153 0.54 5.59 40.24
C THR A 153 -0.01 4.54 39.29
N TYR A 154 0.20 3.27 39.62
CA TYR A 154 -0.26 2.15 38.81
C TYR A 154 -0.73 0.99 39.70
N GLN A 155 -1.53 0.11 39.14
CA GLN A 155 -2.05 -1.08 39.80
C GLN A 155 -1.43 -2.34 39.22
N ILE A 156 -1.04 -3.24 40.12
CA ILE A 156 -0.53 -4.58 39.82
C ILE A 156 -1.60 -5.60 40.19
N GLY A 157 -1.87 -6.56 39.31
CA GLY A 157 -2.96 -7.49 39.49
C GLY A 157 -4.33 -6.87 39.16
N GLY A 158 -5.41 -7.43 39.64
CA GLY A 158 -6.76 -6.92 39.44
C GLY A 158 -7.68 -7.80 38.59
N GLY A 159 -7.23 -9.02 38.24
CA GLY A 159 -8.07 -10.05 37.65
C GLY A 159 -8.90 -10.80 38.69
N GLN A 160 -8.26 -11.68 39.43
CA GLN A 160 -8.88 -12.47 40.51
C GLN A 160 -8.42 -12.06 41.92
N SER A 161 -7.24 -11.42 42.04
CA SER A 161 -6.71 -10.90 43.31
C SER A 161 -7.05 -9.43 43.51
N GLU A 162 -7.03 -8.96 44.75
CA GLU A 162 -7.16 -7.53 45.03
C GLU A 162 -6.01 -6.73 44.39
N PRO A 163 -6.30 -5.70 43.57
CA PRO A 163 -5.27 -4.94 42.90
C PRO A 163 -4.42 -4.15 43.89
N LYS A 164 -3.10 -4.32 43.81
CA LYS A 164 -2.18 -3.56 44.63
C LYS A 164 -1.79 -2.26 43.94
N THR A 165 -2.12 -1.13 44.55
CA THR A 165 -1.72 0.19 44.03
C THR A 165 -0.31 0.54 44.50
N VAL A 166 0.55 0.91 43.57
CA VAL A 166 1.90 1.36 43.78
C VAL A 166 2.05 2.77 43.24
N THR A 167 2.68 3.64 44.05
CA THR A 167 3.04 5.01 43.60
C THR A 167 4.58 5.11 43.66
N GLN A 168 5.19 5.48 42.56
CA GLN A 168 6.65 5.55 42.42
C GLN A 168 7.07 6.83 41.70
N GLU A 169 8.15 7.44 42.18
CA GLU A 169 8.86 8.52 41.51
C GLU A 169 9.88 7.95 40.54
N PHE A 170 9.81 8.33 39.28
CA PHE A 170 10.76 7.99 38.22
C PHE A 170 11.51 9.22 37.71
N VAL A 171 12.65 8.99 37.10
CA VAL A 171 13.45 9.98 36.41
C VAL A 171 13.30 9.74 34.89
N LEU A 172 12.88 10.74 34.16
CA LEU A 172 12.68 10.65 32.71
C LEU A 172 14.02 10.48 31.99
N SER A 173 14.26 9.32 31.38
CA SER A 173 15.46 9.01 30.61
C SER A 173 15.30 9.24 29.12
N GLY A 174 14.08 9.19 28.62
CA GLY A 174 13.77 9.40 27.21
C GLY A 174 12.27 9.46 26.94
N TRP A 175 11.91 9.96 25.78
CA TRP A 175 10.53 9.96 25.34
C TRP A 175 10.43 9.89 23.82
N TRP A 176 9.23 9.52 23.34
CA TRP A 176 8.86 9.55 21.92
C TRP A 176 7.55 10.29 21.74
N ASP A 177 7.28 10.73 20.51
CA ASP A 177 6.04 11.41 20.18
C ASP A 177 4.87 10.43 20.13
N TYR A 178 3.82 10.73 20.89
CA TYR A 178 2.59 9.94 20.86
C TYR A 178 1.92 10.00 19.49
N ASN A 179 1.63 8.83 18.94
CA ASN A 179 0.82 8.72 17.73
C ASN A 179 -0.66 8.68 18.11
N GLY A 180 -1.46 9.58 17.52
CA GLY A 180 -2.89 9.71 17.81
C GLY A 180 -3.74 8.47 17.47
N VAL A 181 -3.18 7.48 16.78
CA VAL A 181 -3.85 6.23 16.40
C VAL A 181 -3.67 5.13 17.46
N SER A 182 -2.59 5.17 18.24
CA SER A 182 -2.31 4.18 19.28
C SER A 182 -3.38 4.24 20.39
N GLN A 183 -3.93 3.09 20.76
CA GLN A 183 -4.97 3.00 21.79
C GLN A 183 -4.40 3.14 23.20
N ALA A 184 -3.26 2.50 23.47
CA ALA A 184 -2.56 2.54 24.75
C ALA A 184 -1.28 3.37 24.68
N SER A 185 -0.88 3.91 25.82
CA SER A 185 0.41 4.52 26.05
C SER A 185 1.28 3.59 26.90
N ASN A 186 2.59 3.68 26.77
CA ASN A 186 3.51 2.82 27.48
C ASN A 186 4.47 3.62 28.37
N VAL A 187 4.72 3.12 29.56
CA VAL A 187 5.81 3.54 30.45
C VAL A 187 6.77 2.38 30.57
N ILE A 188 7.95 2.55 30.01
CA ILE A 188 8.97 1.51 29.96
C ILE A 188 9.97 1.74 31.07
N VAL A 189 10.16 0.71 31.90
CA VAL A 189 11.03 0.71 33.09
C VAL A 189 12.09 -0.40 32.97
N PRO A 190 13.17 -0.37 33.79
CA PRO A 190 14.18 -1.44 33.79
C PRO A 190 13.59 -2.80 34.21
N GLU A 191 14.14 -3.89 33.67
CA GLU A 191 13.79 -5.27 34.07
C GLU A 191 13.98 -5.51 35.56
N SER A 192 15.10 -5.04 36.09
CA SER A 192 15.43 -5.10 37.51
C SER A 192 14.38 -4.43 38.41
N TYR A 193 13.81 -3.31 37.95
CA TYR A 193 12.73 -2.63 38.66
C TYR A 193 11.46 -3.49 38.70
N VAL A 194 11.05 -4.04 37.57
CA VAL A 194 9.88 -4.92 37.48
C VAL A 194 10.05 -6.12 38.42
N LYS A 195 11.16 -6.84 38.30
CA LYS A 195 11.45 -8.02 39.15
C LYS A 195 11.45 -7.70 40.64
N LYS A 196 12.08 -6.60 41.04
CA LYS A 196 12.10 -6.16 42.43
C LYS A 196 10.70 -5.84 42.95
N THR A 197 9.89 -5.15 42.18
CA THR A 197 8.53 -4.78 42.59
C THR A 197 7.62 -6.01 42.73
N LEU A 198 7.76 -6.99 41.84
CA LEU A 198 6.97 -8.23 41.87
C LEU A 198 7.35 -9.15 43.03
N GLN A 199 8.56 -9.09 43.56
CA GLN A 199 8.98 -9.86 44.77
C GLN A 199 8.15 -9.51 46.02
N HIS A 200 7.52 -8.36 46.05
CA HIS A 200 6.76 -7.85 47.20
C HIS A 200 5.21 -7.89 46.96
N VAL A 201 4.77 -8.57 45.91
CA VAL A 201 3.37 -8.67 45.54
C VAL A 201 3.01 -10.12 45.28
N GLU A 202 1.99 -10.62 45.95
CA GLU A 202 1.41 -11.91 45.63
C GLU A 202 0.52 -11.74 44.37
N ILE A 203 0.86 -12.48 43.32
CA ILE A 203 0.19 -12.42 42.03
C ILE A 203 -0.48 -13.76 41.77
N GLY A 204 -1.76 -13.75 41.40
CA GLY A 204 -2.48 -14.95 41.01
C GLY A 204 -1.92 -15.58 39.74
N GLU A 205 -2.05 -16.89 39.59
CA GLU A 205 -1.53 -17.63 38.42
C GLU A 205 -2.13 -17.17 37.10
N ASP A 206 -3.37 -16.70 37.11
CA ASP A 206 -4.12 -16.26 35.93
C ASP A 206 -3.90 -14.79 35.56
N GLU A 207 -3.17 -14.03 36.35
CA GLU A 207 -2.94 -12.63 36.12
C GLU A 207 -1.88 -12.36 35.04
N GLU A 208 -2.01 -11.21 34.39
CA GLU A 208 -1.05 -10.79 33.35
C GLU A 208 0.21 -10.16 33.94
N SER A 209 0.09 -9.55 35.16
CA SER A 209 1.23 -8.96 35.85
C SER A 209 2.28 -10.01 36.18
N GLY A 210 3.53 -9.70 35.90
CA GLY A 210 4.66 -10.63 36.10
C GLY A 210 4.83 -11.71 35.05
N LYS A 211 3.96 -11.75 34.05
CA LYS A 211 4.09 -12.70 32.93
C LYS A 211 4.87 -12.06 31.77
N TRP A 212 5.70 -12.91 31.16
CA TRP A 212 6.39 -12.56 29.94
C TRP A 212 5.46 -12.70 28.73
N SER A 213 5.68 -11.83 27.76
CA SER A 213 5.17 -11.98 26.40
C SER A 213 6.36 -11.97 25.45
N LEU A 214 6.39 -12.89 24.52
CA LEU A 214 7.42 -12.98 23.48
C LEU A 214 6.79 -12.71 22.13
N ASP A 215 7.10 -11.58 21.57
CA ASP A 215 6.69 -11.19 20.24
C ASP A 215 7.67 -11.76 19.21
N VAL A 216 7.14 -12.23 18.08
CA VAL A 216 7.95 -12.92 17.08
C VAL A 216 7.71 -12.38 15.68
N MET A 217 8.83 -12.33 14.93
CA MET A 217 8.84 -12.03 13.50
C MET A 217 9.32 -13.26 12.73
N PHE A 218 8.56 -13.68 11.73
CA PHE A 218 8.94 -14.72 10.77
C PHE A 218 9.61 -14.12 9.54
N GLY A 219 10.17 -14.93 8.68
CA GLY A 219 10.77 -14.48 7.42
C GLY A 219 9.80 -13.81 6.45
N ASN A 220 8.49 -14.07 6.59
CA ASN A 220 7.40 -13.42 5.86
C ASN A 220 6.10 -13.49 6.66
N ALA A 221 5.14 -12.65 6.31
CA ALA A 221 3.82 -12.57 6.93
C ALA A 221 2.80 -13.61 6.38
N LEU A 222 3.25 -14.61 5.61
CA LEU A 222 2.38 -15.66 5.11
C LEU A 222 2.21 -16.76 6.16
N HIS A 223 0.96 -17.19 6.38
CA HIS A 223 0.64 -18.31 7.29
C HIS A 223 1.13 -18.13 8.74
N ILE A 224 1.03 -16.91 9.29
CA ILE A 224 1.51 -16.57 10.63
C ILE A 224 0.98 -17.57 11.67
N GLU A 225 -0.32 -17.81 11.71
CA GLU A 225 -0.93 -18.73 12.67
C GLU A 225 -0.36 -20.15 12.57
N LYS A 226 -0.19 -20.66 11.35
CA LYS A 226 0.41 -21.98 11.12
C LYS A 226 1.84 -22.03 11.64
N ASN A 227 2.63 -20.98 11.38
CA ASN A 227 4.01 -20.89 11.85
C ASN A 227 4.07 -20.81 13.38
N MET A 228 3.18 -20.02 14.02
CA MET A 228 3.08 -19.95 15.48
C MET A 228 2.79 -21.33 16.09
N ARG A 229 1.80 -22.06 15.58
CA ARG A 229 1.47 -23.41 16.03
C ARG A 229 2.61 -24.40 15.79
N GLN A 230 3.37 -24.24 14.73
CA GLN A 230 4.52 -25.08 14.44
C GLN A 230 5.64 -24.84 15.47
N VAL A 231 6.00 -23.59 15.73
CA VAL A 231 7.01 -23.21 16.74
C VAL A 231 6.66 -23.81 18.12
N ILE A 232 5.40 -23.67 18.54
CA ILE A 232 4.92 -24.26 19.80
C ILE A 232 5.18 -25.77 19.84
N ARG A 233 4.84 -26.51 18.79
CA ARG A 233 5.04 -27.96 18.72
C ARG A 233 6.52 -28.33 18.67
N ASP A 234 7.33 -27.64 17.89
CA ASP A 234 8.75 -27.91 17.72
C ASP A 234 9.53 -27.67 19.03
N CYS A 235 9.01 -26.80 19.89
CA CYS A 235 9.54 -26.57 21.23
C CYS A 235 8.99 -27.53 22.30
N GLY A 236 8.10 -28.47 21.93
CA GLY A 236 7.53 -29.47 22.84
C GLY A 236 6.35 -28.96 23.68
N PHE A 237 5.74 -27.85 23.27
CA PHE A 237 4.56 -27.26 23.90
C PHE A 237 3.28 -27.53 23.06
N GLN A 238 2.14 -27.12 23.59
CA GLN A 238 0.85 -27.23 22.88
C GLN A 238 0.01 -25.96 23.04
N SER A 239 -0.89 -25.73 22.10
CA SER A 239 -1.76 -24.54 22.05
C SER A 239 -3.24 -24.84 21.93
N GLU A 240 -3.64 -26.12 22.11
CA GLU A 240 -5.00 -26.56 21.82
C GLU A 240 -5.88 -26.66 23.07
N ASP A 241 -5.31 -27.00 24.21
CA ASP A 241 -6.06 -27.26 25.45
C ASP A 241 -5.37 -26.55 26.64
N ALA A 242 -6.00 -25.50 27.15
CA ALA A 242 -5.49 -24.70 28.24
C ALA A 242 -5.36 -25.46 29.58
N SER A 243 -6.07 -26.58 29.75
CA SER A 243 -6.06 -27.42 30.96
C SER A 243 -4.88 -28.39 31.00
N LYS A 244 -4.15 -28.56 29.90
CA LYS A 244 -3.04 -29.51 29.83
C LYS A 244 -1.70 -28.82 30.12
N PRO A 245 -0.76 -29.55 30.73
CA PRO A 245 0.58 -29.02 30.97
C PRO A 245 1.28 -28.68 29.65
N GLY A 246 2.08 -27.62 29.65
CA GLY A 246 2.77 -27.13 28.46
C GLY A 246 1.90 -26.32 27.50
N TYR A 247 0.74 -25.83 27.95
CA TYR A 247 -0.08 -24.92 27.17
C TYR A 247 0.58 -23.54 27.05
N ILE A 248 0.66 -23.04 25.82
CA ILE A 248 1.08 -21.66 25.54
C ILE A 248 -0.03 -20.97 24.73
N ALA A 249 -0.57 -19.88 25.29
CA ALA A 249 -1.47 -19.03 24.57
C ALA A 249 -0.70 -18.18 23.56
N PHE A 250 -1.21 -18.05 22.34
CA PHE A 250 -0.63 -17.16 21.36
C PHE A 250 -1.70 -16.28 20.71
N GLY A 251 -1.27 -15.11 20.25
CA GLY A 251 -2.10 -14.19 19.46
C GLY A 251 -1.42 -13.87 18.14
N VAL A 252 -2.19 -13.91 17.05
CA VAL A 252 -1.74 -13.39 15.77
C VAL A 252 -2.05 -11.90 15.71
N ASN A 253 -1.12 -11.08 15.24
CA ASN A 253 -1.36 -9.66 15.10
C ASN A 253 -2.44 -9.41 14.03
N TRP A 254 -3.57 -8.89 14.47
CA TRP A 254 -4.71 -8.61 13.60
C TRP A 254 -4.41 -7.54 12.54
N GLY A 255 -3.39 -6.71 12.72
CA GLY A 255 -2.90 -5.80 11.70
C GLY A 255 -2.50 -6.52 10.41
N TYR A 256 -2.01 -7.77 10.51
CA TYR A 256 -1.75 -8.64 9.35
C TYR A 256 -2.99 -9.41 8.93
N THR A 257 -3.85 -9.83 9.86
CA THR A 257 -5.08 -10.58 9.54
C THR A 257 -6.12 -9.70 8.85
N GLY A 258 -6.14 -8.40 9.11
CA GLY A 258 -6.94 -7.45 8.34
C GLY A 258 -6.60 -7.46 6.84
N ALA A 259 -5.31 -7.62 6.49
CA ALA A 259 -4.88 -7.85 5.12
C ALA A 259 -5.16 -9.28 4.62
N GLN A 260 -5.17 -10.28 5.51
CA GLN A 260 -5.51 -11.68 5.19
C GLN A 260 -7.02 -11.94 5.18
N SER A 261 -7.82 -11.20 5.95
CA SER A 261 -9.29 -11.22 5.85
C SER A 261 -9.80 -10.60 4.55
N SER A 262 -8.94 -9.92 3.80
CA SER A 262 -9.21 -9.64 2.39
C SER A 262 -9.29 -10.91 1.53
N SER A 263 -8.86 -12.07 2.03
CA SER A 263 -9.20 -13.37 1.43
C SER A 263 -10.69 -13.72 1.52
N ASN A 264 -11.44 -13.02 2.35
CA ASN A 264 -12.91 -13.02 2.40
C ASN A 264 -13.53 -11.87 1.61
N LEU A 265 -12.81 -11.30 0.63
CA LEU A 265 -13.44 -10.41 -0.35
C LEU A 265 -14.55 -11.21 -1.02
N ASN A 266 -15.79 -10.81 -0.80
CA ASN A 266 -16.94 -11.35 -1.52
C ASN A 266 -16.66 -11.28 -3.03
N ALA A 267 -17.14 -12.28 -3.77
CA ALA A 267 -16.97 -12.31 -5.23
C ALA A 267 -17.36 -10.98 -5.89
N GLU A 268 -18.33 -10.26 -5.32
CA GLU A 268 -18.75 -8.92 -5.76
C GLU A 268 -17.65 -7.87 -5.60
N SER A 269 -16.94 -7.84 -4.47
CA SER A 269 -15.83 -6.91 -4.24
C SER A 269 -14.65 -7.17 -5.17
N ILE A 270 -14.32 -8.44 -5.39
CA ILE A 270 -13.29 -8.85 -6.36
C ILE A 270 -13.72 -8.42 -7.77
N ALA A 271 -14.97 -8.67 -8.16
CA ALA A 271 -15.50 -8.25 -9.45
C ALA A 271 -15.44 -6.74 -9.64
N ALA A 272 -15.77 -5.95 -8.62
CA ALA A 272 -15.69 -4.49 -8.65
C ALA A 272 -14.24 -3.98 -8.84
N ILE A 273 -13.27 -4.56 -8.12
CA ILE A 273 -11.84 -4.21 -8.26
C ILE A 273 -11.34 -4.58 -9.66
N VAL A 274 -11.68 -5.76 -10.15
CA VAL A 274 -11.30 -6.21 -11.51
C VAL A 274 -11.94 -5.31 -12.57
N ALA A 275 -13.22 -4.96 -12.43
CA ALA A 275 -13.91 -4.06 -13.34
C ALA A 275 -13.25 -2.67 -13.39
N LEU A 276 -12.86 -2.11 -12.23
CA LEU A 276 -12.14 -0.86 -12.14
C LEU A 276 -10.78 -0.93 -12.83
N LEU A 277 -10.01 -2.00 -12.59
CA LEU A 277 -8.74 -2.22 -13.25
C LEU A 277 -8.88 -2.31 -14.77
N VAL A 278 -9.87 -3.07 -15.26
CA VAL A 278 -10.17 -3.18 -16.69
C VAL A 278 -10.52 -1.82 -17.29
N LEU A 279 -11.31 -1.01 -16.58
CA LEU A 279 -11.69 0.33 -17.03
C LEU A 279 -10.48 1.26 -17.16
N ILE A 280 -9.56 1.23 -16.19
CA ILE A 280 -8.30 2.01 -16.19
C ILE A 280 -7.41 1.57 -17.37
N VAL A 281 -7.22 0.26 -17.55
CA VAL A 281 -6.47 -0.31 -18.69
C VAL A 281 -7.07 0.12 -20.02
N PHE A 282 -8.40 0.01 -20.13
CA PHE A 282 -9.14 0.34 -21.36
C PHE A 282 -9.04 1.83 -21.69
N THR A 283 -9.13 2.70 -20.70
CA THR A 283 -8.97 4.15 -20.89
C THR A 283 -7.58 4.49 -21.43
N GLY A 284 -6.53 3.96 -20.80
CA GLY A 284 -5.14 4.14 -21.25
C GLY A 284 -4.91 3.56 -22.66
N TYR A 285 -5.46 2.38 -22.94
CA TYR A 285 -5.44 1.78 -24.27
C TYR A 285 -6.09 2.68 -25.31
N LEU A 286 -7.28 3.25 -25.04
CA LEU A 286 -7.99 4.11 -25.98
C LEU A 286 -7.22 5.39 -26.29
N VAL A 287 -6.65 6.04 -25.28
CA VAL A 287 -5.87 7.26 -25.46
C VAL A 287 -4.68 6.99 -26.39
N ILE A 288 -3.88 5.99 -26.09
CA ILE A 288 -2.71 5.63 -26.89
C ILE A 288 -3.12 5.15 -28.28
N TYR A 289 -4.18 4.34 -28.38
CA TYR A 289 -4.70 3.84 -29.66
C TYR A 289 -5.12 4.98 -30.57
N ASN A 290 -5.86 5.98 -30.08
CA ASN A 290 -6.33 7.11 -30.88
C ASN A 290 -5.16 7.94 -31.42
N VAL A 291 -4.15 8.21 -30.59
CA VAL A 291 -2.95 8.95 -31.01
C VAL A 291 -2.17 8.17 -32.10
N PHE A 292 -1.95 6.87 -31.90
CA PHE A 292 -1.29 6.04 -32.91
C PHE A 292 -2.13 5.87 -34.18
N GLN A 293 -3.44 5.78 -34.08
CA GLN A 293 -4.31 5.69 -35.23
C GLN A 293 -4.23 6.96 -36.09
N ILE A 294 -4.31 8.14 -35.49
CA ILE A 294 -4.16 9.42 -36.19
C ILE A 294 -2.78 9.49 -36.83
N SER A 295 -1.73 9.15 -36.09
CA SER A 295 -0.36 9.14 -36.60
C SER A 295 -0.17 8.23 -37.81
N VAL A 296 -0.68 7.00 -37.75
CA VAL A 296 -0.58 6.02 -38.82
C VAL A 296 -1.41 6.38 -40.02
N THR A 297 -2.62 6.95 -39.81
CA THR A 297 -3.52 7.41 -40.91
C THR A 297 -2.86 8.53 -41.70
N ASN A 298 -2.23 9.48 -41.04
CA ASN A 298 -1.51 10.57 -41.73
C ASN A 298 -0.29 10.08 -42.51
N ASP A 299 0.29 8.94 -42.14
CA ASP A 299 1.47 8.34 -42.81
C ASP A 299 1.13 7.28 -43.86
N ILE A 300 -0.12 7.02 -44.15
CA ILE A 300 -0.54 5.96 -45.10
C ILE A 300 0.17 6.12 -46.45
N ARG A 301 0.29 7.37 -46.96
CA ARG A 301 1.00 7.65 -48.21
C ARG A 301 2.49 7.24 -48.12
N PHE A 302 3.15 7.60 -47.05
CA PHE A 302 4.57 7.23 -46.84
C PHE A 302 4.75 5.69 -46.74
N TYR A 303 3.84 5.02 -46.05
CA TYR A 303 3.87 3.55 -45.94
C TYR A 303 3.54 2.87 -47.28
N GLY A 304 2.68 3.49 -48.11
CA GLY A 304 2.41 3.06 -49.45
C GLY A 304 3.64 3.12 -50.36
N LEU A 305 4.40 4.23 -50.32
CA LEU A 305 5.66 4.38 -51.02
C LEU A 305 6.71 3.35 -50.59
N LEU A 306 6.79 3.04 -49.31
CA LEU A 306 7.69 1.99 -48.81
C LEU A 306 7.31 0.61 -49.35
N LYS A 307 6.05 0.33 -49.58
CA LYS A 307 5.57 -0.91 -50.24
C LYS A 307 5.90 -0.98 -51.74
N THR A 308 5.89 0.15 -52.45
CA THR A 308 6.30 0.18 -53.84
C THR A 308 7.77 -0.17 -54.02
N ILE A 309 8.62 0.14 -53.04
CA ILE A 309 10.05 -0.23 -53.01
C ILE A 309 10.26 -1.69 -52.54
N GLY A 310 9.16 -2.46 -52.31
CA GLY A 310 9.24 -3.89 -51.99
C GLY A 310 9.14 -4.24 -50.50
N MET A 311 8.79 -3.31 -49.61
CA MET A 311 8.58 -3.64 -48.20
C MET A 311 7.36 -4.51 -47.98
N THR A 312 7.50 -5.58 -47.17
CA THR A 312 6.40 -6.44 -46.78
C THR A 312 5.58 -5.85 -45.64
N GLY A 313 4.27 -6.21 -45.52
CA GLY A 313 3.43 -5.76 -44.44
C GLY A 313 3.92 -6.19 -43.04
N ARG A 314 4.69 -7.29 -42.92
CA ARG A 314 5.32 -7.72 -41.66
C ARG A 314 6.47 -6.79 -41.27
N GLN A 315 7.27 -6.35 -42.23
CA GLN A 315 8.36 -5.40 -42.02
C GLN A 315 7.81 -4.03 -41.59
N LEU A 316 6.71 -3.59 -42.18
CA LEU A 316 6.04 -2.34 -41.85
C LEU A 316 5.51 -2.33 -40.41
N LYS A 317 4.84 -3.40 -39.99
CA LYS A 317 4.42 -3.56 -38.58
C LYS A 317 5.60 -3.50 -37.61
N ARG A 318 6.74 -4.10 -37.98
CA ARG A 318 7.96 -4.06 -37.15
C ARG A 318 8.53 -2.65 -37.04
N ILE A 319 8.48 -1.84 -38.10
CA ILE A 319 8.91 -0.44 -38.08
C ILE A 319 8.04 0.37 -37.13
N ILE A 320 6.70 0.24 -37.23
CA ILE A 320 5.75 0.97 -36.37
C ILE A 320 5.98 0.61 -34.88
N ARG A 321 6.20 -0.66 -34.56
CA ARG A 321 6.55 -1.09 -33.21
C ARG A 321 7.90 -0.56 -32.76
N LEU A 322 8.91 -0.54 -33.63
CA LEU A 322 10.22 0.01 -33.34
C LEU A 322 10.21 1.54 -33.14
N GLN A 323 9.25 2.24 -33.74
CA GLN A 323 9.05 3.68 -33.47
C GLN A 323 8.49 3.93 -32.07
N ALA A 324 7.70 3.01 -31.50
CA ALA A 324 7.16 3.12 -30.14
C ALA A 324 8.23 2.92 -29.04
N VAL A 325 9.24 2.08 -29.28
CA VAL A 325 10.27 1.73 -28.29
C VAL A 325 11.11 2.91 -27.77
N PRO A 326 11.64 3.83 -28.61
CA PRO A 326 12.35 5.01 -28.13
C PRO A 326 11.48 5.93 -27.27
N PHE A 327 10.19 6.03 -27.58
CA PHE A 327 9.23 6.83 -26.80
C PHE A 327 9.08 6.27 -25.40
N ILE A 328 8.94 4.96 -25.25
CA ILE A 328 8.82 4.28 -23.96
C ILE A 328 10.09 4.47 -23.13
N ARG A 329 11.27 4.28 -23.73
CA ARG A 329 12.55 4.33 -23.01
C ARG A 329 12.90 5.74 -22.51
N HIS A 330 12.59 6.77 -23.28
CA HIS A 330 12.93 8.17 -22.93
C HIS A 330 11.95 8.82 -21.99
N TRP A 331 10.69 8.38 -21.97
CA TRP A 331 9.59 9.05 -21.28
C TRP A 331 9.01 8.28 -20.11
N ASN A 332 9.26 6.98 -20.01
CA ASN A 332 8.98 6.24 -18.79
C ASN A 332 9.79 6.82 -17.62
N SER A 333 11.05 7.23 -17.88
CA SER A 333 11.87 7.92 -16.86
C SER A 333 11.29 9.28 -16.45
N GLY A 334 10.73 10.06 -17.37
CA GLY A 334 10.10 11.36 -17.07
C GLY A 334 8.78 11.22 -16.30
N GLY A 335 7.89 10.29 -16.71
CA GLY A 335 6.61 10.04 -16.04
C GLY A 335 6.79 9.47 -14.63
N THR A 336 7.75 8.57 -14.45
CA THR A 336 8.09 8.01 -13.13
C THR A 336 8.73 9.04 -12.21
N SER A 337 9.61 9.90 -12.74
CA SER A 337 10.24 10.98 -11.94
C SER A 337 9.23 12.00 -11.43
N SER A 338 8.24 12.39 -12.25
CA SER A 338 7.18 13.31 -11.82
C SER A 338 6.23 12.68 -10.80
N GLY A 339 5.94 11.38 -10.91
CA GLY A 339 5.17 10.62 -9.91
C GLY A 339 5.86 10.58 -8.53
N ILE A 340 7.18 10.42 -8.52
CA ILE A 340 7.98 10.45 -7.28
C ILE A 340 8.04 11.87 -6.69
N TRP A 341 8.14 12.88 -7.53
CA TRP A 341 8.21 14.27 -7.08
C TRP A 341 6.88 14.73 -6.45
N ASN A 342 5.76 14.28 -6.99
CA ASN A 342 4.44 14.54 -6.42
C ASN A 342 4.29 13.95 -5.01
N ARG A 343 4.89 12.79 -4.73
CA ARG A 343 4.93 12.18 -3.39
C ARG A 343 5.72 13.03 -2.38
N ARG A 344 6.82 13.68 -2.81
CA ARG A 344 7.59 14.59 -1.95
C ARG A 344 6.86 15.89 -1.66
N GLY A 345 5.97 16.33 -2.55
CA GLY A 345 5.18 17.56 -2.41
C GLY A 345 3.94 17.43 -1.55
N THR A 346 3.38 16.23 -1.38
CA THR A 346 2.15 16.00 -0.59
C THR A 346 2.40 15.80 0.90
N GLY A 347 3.62 16.09 1.40
CA GLY A 347 3.89 16.45 2.80
C GLY A 347 3.33 15.51 3.87
N THR A 348 3.26 14.20 3.63
CA THR A 348 3.09 13.24 4.72
C THR A 348 4.46 13.06 5.38
N GLY A 349 4.83 14.02 6.20
CA GLY A 349 6.01 13.98 7.06
C GLY A 349 5.79 12.94 8.15
N CYS A 350 6.05 11.68 7.86
CA CYS A 350 6.34 10.71 8.90
C CYS A 350 7.82 10.89 9.29
N HIS A 351 8.07 11.71 10.29
CA HIS A 351 9.29 11.67 11.06
C HIS A 351 9.25 10.39 11.89
N GLY A 352 9.95 9.38 11.47
CA GLY A 352 10.08 8.15 12.23
C GLY A 352 11.03 7.16 11.55
N THR A 353 12.20 7.00 12.11
CA THR A 353 13.19 5.91 11.99
C THR A 353 13.66 5.49 10.58
N ASP A 354 14.96 5.29 10.45
CA ASP A 354 15.66 4.93 9.20
C ASP A 354 15.13 3.65 8.51
N ASP A 355 14.54 2.72 9.25
CA ASP A 355 13.97 1.47 8.72
C ASP A 355 12.66 1.67 7.95
N LEU A 356 11.84 2.68 8.31
CA LEU A 356 10.64 3.07 7.56
C LEU A 356 10.99 3.71 6.22
N HIS A 357 12.16 4.35 6.14
CA HIS A 357 12.68 4.93 4.90
C HIS A 357 13.03 3.85 3.87
N ASP A 358 13.58 2.71 4.31
CA ASP A 358 13.95 1.58 3.42
C ASP A 358 12.71 0.86 2.89
N SER A 359 11.68 0.65 3.70
CA SER A 359 10.40 0.07 3.28
C SER A 359 9.67 0.96 2.27
N GLY A 360 9.59 2.27 2.52
CA GLY A 360 8.98 3.23 1.60
C GLY A 360 9.70 3.32 0.26
N TYR A 361 11.03 3.16 0.23
CA TYR A 361 11.81 3.12 -0.99
C TYR A 361 11.55 1.86 -1.82
N LYS A 362 11.51 0.68 -1.18
CA LYS A 362 11.20 -0.61 -1.84
C LYS A 362 9.80 -0.61 -2.46
N ILE A 363 8.80 -0.09 -1.74
CA ILE A 363 7.42 0.04 -2.21
C ILE A 363 7.34 0.98 -3.41
N ALA A 364 8.04 2.13 -3.37
CA ALA A 364 8.10 3.06 -4.48
C ALA A 364 8.74 2.42 -5.72
N CYS A 365 9.82 1.65 -5.57
CA CYS A 365 10.46 0.93 -6.67
C CYS A 365 9.52 -0.11 -7.31
N VAL A 366 8.77 -0.87 -6.52
CA VAL A 366 7.78 -1.83 -7.03
C VAL A 366 6.68 -1.14 -7.81
N GLY A 367 6.13 -0.03 -7.29
CA GLY A 367 5.11 0.77 -7.98
C GLY A 367 5.60 1.35 -9.31
N ILE A 368 6.84 1.85 -9.36
CA ILE A 368 7.46 2.40 -10.56
C ILE A 368 7.71 1.30 -11.60
N CYS A 369 8.27 0.17 -11.19
CA CYS A 369 8.49 -0.98 -12.09
C CYS A 369 7.16 -1.52 -12.63
N GLY A 370 6.15 -1.65 -11.77
CA GLY A 370 4.82 -2.09 -12.13
C GLY A 370 4.15 -1.16 -13.15
N SER A 371 4.13 0.14 -12.89
CA SER A 371 3.54 1.14 -13.80
C SER A 371 4.26 1.23 -15.14
N SER A 372 5.59 1.13 -15.13
CA SER A 372 6.42 1.12 -16.33
C SER A 372 6.14 -0.11 -17.21
N THR A 373 6.09 -1.30 -16.60
CA THR A 373 5.77 -2.55 -17.29
C THR A 373 4.35 -2.50 -17.86
N PHE A 374 3.41 -2.05 -17.08
CA PHE A 374 2.01 -1.91 -17.49
C PHE A 374 1.83 -0.93 -18.66
N SER A 375 2.46 0.25 -18.59
CA SER A 375 2.48 1.24 -19.67
C SER A 375 3.08 0.65 -20.95
N LEU A 376 4.18 -0.09 -20.84
CA LEU A 376 4.83 -0.76 -21.97
C LEU A 376 3.89 -1.75 -22.66
N VAL A 377 3.23 -2.61 -21.88
CA VAL A 377 2.25 -3.59 -22.39
C VAL A 377 1.09 -2.87 -23.09
N THR A 378 0.54 -1.81 -22.48
CA THR A 378 -0.54 -1.02 -23.03
C THR A 378 -0.16 -0.36 -24.36
N VAL A 379 1.03 0.21 -24.48
CA VAL A 379 1.55 0.78 -25.72
C VAL A 379 1.68 -0.29 -26.82
N PHE A 380 2.25 -1.45 -26.49
CA PHE A 380 2.36 -2.54 -27.47
C PHE A 380 1.01 -3.05 -27.98
N LEU A 381 0.05 -3.20 -27.09
CA LEU A 381 -1.33 -3.60 -27.45
C LEU A 381 -2.00 -2.54 -28.34
N SER A 382 -1.85 -1.27 -27.97
CA SER A 382 -2.45 -0.13 -28.70
C SER A 382 -1.88 0.03 -30.11
N CYS A 383 -0.59 -0.25 -30.32
CA CYS A 383 0.06 -0.17 -31.63
C CYS A 383 -0.33 -1.31 -32.61
N ASN A 384 -0.91 -2.40 -32.12
CA ASN A 384 -1.20 -3.57 -32.95
C ASN A 384 -2.28 -3.32 -34.01
N LYS A 385 -3.38 -2.67 -33.67
CA LYS A 385 -4.48 -2.36 -34.60
C LYS A 385 -4.05 -1.35 -35.68
N PRO A 386 -3.47 -0.17 -35.34
CA PRO A 386 -2.98 0.79 -36.34
C PRO A 386 -1.94 0.17 -37.27
N GLY A 387 -0.99 -0.62 -36.71
CA GLY A 387 -0.01 -1.32 -37.52
C GLY A 387 -0.58 -2.37 -38.49
N ARG A 388 -1.72 -3.00 -38.14
CA ARG A 388 -2.44 -3.90 -39.06
C ARG A 388 -3.12 -3.12 -40.18
N ILE A 389 -3.69 -1.95 -39.88
CA ILE A 389 -4.32 -1.09 -40.88
C ILE A 389 -3.32 -0.64 -41.92
N ALA A 390 -2.17 -0.07 -41.50
CA ALA A 390 -1.08 0.35 -42.37
C ALA A 390 -0.55 -0.83 -43.25
N ALA A 391 -0.45 -2.03 -42.68
CA ALA A 391 0.01 -3.21 -43.39
C ALA A 391 -0.98 -3.72 -44.46
N LYS A 392 -2.27 -3.46 -44.33
CA LYS A 392 -3.31 -3.92 -45.27
C LYS A 392 -3.51 -2.98 -46.46
N VAL A 393 -3.21 -1.69 -46.32
CA VAL A 393 -3.40 -0.70 -47.38
C VAL A 393 -2.52 -1.07 -48.59
N SER A 394 -3.11 -1.09 -49.81
CA SER A 394 -2.39 -1.34 -51.06
C SER A 394 -1.59 -0.09 -51.48
N PRO A 395 -0.49 -0.23 -52.25
CA PRO A 395 0.26 0.92 -52.77
C PRO A 395 -0.58 1.90 -53.57
N VAL A 396 -1.50 1.39 -54.42
CA VAL A 396 -2.39 2.19 -55.26
C VAL A 396 -3.42 2.95 -54.41
N GLU A 397 -4.00 2.28 -53.41
CA GLU A 397 -4.93 2.88 -52.47
C GLU A 397 -4.26 3.97 -51.61
N ALA A 398 -2.98 3.78 -51.23
CA ALA A 398 -2.22 4.74 -50.43
C ALA A 398 -1.96 6.06 -51.18
N VAL A 399 -1.74 6.04 -52.49
CA VAL A 399 -1.52 7.24 -53.30
C VAL A 399 -2.84 8.03 -53.49
N ARG A 400 -3.97 7.33 -53.57
CA ARG A 400 -5.32 7.93 -53.69
C ARG A 400 -5.95 8.25 -52.33
N TYR A 401 -5.29 7.96 -51.25
CA TYR A 401 -5.85 8.13 -49.90
C TYR A 401 -6.03 9.62 -49.58
N THR A 402 -7.28 10.07 -49.55
CA THR A 402 -7.69 11.38 -49.04
C THR A 402 -8.53 11.18 -47.78
N GLU A 403 -8.54 12.12 -46.83
CA GLU A 403 -9.32 12.04 -45.60
C GLU A 403 -10.82 11.82 -45.84
N ALA A 404 -11.35 12.26 -46.99
CA ALA A 404 -12.74 12.04 -47.46
C ALA A 404 -13.09 10.55 -47.60
N ASP A 405 -12.15 9.68 -47.95
CA ASP A 405 -12.40 8.23 -48.13
C ASP A 405 -12.55 7.47 -46.81
N CYS A 406 -12.02 7.99 -45.72
CA CYS A 406 -12.19 7.39 -44.38
C CYS A 406 -13.65 7.53 -43.90
N GLY A 407 -14.29 8.64 -44.19
CA GLY A 407 -15.70 8.88 -43.90
C GLY A 407 -16.65 7.98 -44.73
N ARG A 408 -16.33 7.75 -45.98
CA ARG A 408 -17.17 6.98 -46.92
C ARG A 408 -17.18 5.46 -46.62
N LYS A 409 -16.06 4.88 -46.16
CA LYS A 409 -16.04 3.46 -45.74
C LYS A 409 -16.78 3.22 -44.40
N LYS A 410 -16.86 4.20 -43.52
CA LYS A 410 -17.70 4.13 -42.31
C LYS A 410 -19.19 4.19 -42.66
N SER A 411 -19.59 4.98 -43.67
CA SER A 411 -20.95 5.06 -44.11
C SER A 411 -21.47 3.74 -44.72
N LYS A 412 -20.69 3.04 -45.55
CA LYS A 412 -21.07 1.73 -46.12
C LYS A 412 -21.09 0.59 -45.09
N SER A 413 -20.30 0.64 -44.04
CA SER A 413 -20.38 -0.34 -42.92
C SER A 413 -21.57 -0.05 -42.00
N GLY A 414 -21.96 1.20 -41.87
CA GLY A 414 -23.15 1.61 -41.08
C GLY A 414 -24.49 1.26 -41.75
N GLU A 415 -24.50 1.10 -43.07
CA GLU A 415 -25.73 0.78 -43.81
C GLU A 415 -26.15 -0.69 -43.64
N LYS A 416 -25.21 -1.60 -43.36
CA LYS A 416 -25.51 -3.02 -43.08
C LYS A 416 -26.06 -3.26 -41.67
N ASN A 417 -25.85 -2.32 -40.75
CA ASN A 417 -26.36 -2.41 -39.37
C ASN A 417 -27.58 -1.51 -39.08
N ARG A 418 -28.12 -0.80 -40.06
CA ARG A 418 -29.27 0.09 -39.86
C ARG A 418 -30.61 -0.63 -39.70
N HIS A 419 -30.70 -1.94 -39.95
CA HIS A 419 -31.91 -2.72 -39.69
C HIS A 419 -32.12 -3.13 -38.22
N LEU A 420 -31.19 -2.82 -37.30
CA LEU A 420 -31.31 -3.18 -35.88
C LEU A 420 -31.54 -1.99 -34.93
N TRP A 421 -31.44 -0.74 -35.42
CA TRP A 421 -31.70 0.48 -34.65
C TRP A 421 -32.62 1.44 -35.39
N GLY A 422 -33.74 0.93 -35.84
CA GLY A 422 -34.86 1.76 -36.28
C GLY A 422 -35.69 2.10 -35.08
N VAL A 423 -35.67 3.34 -34.65
CA VAL A 423 -36.77 4.07 -34.04
C VAL A 423 -36.25 5.33 -33.35
N TRP A 424 -36.94 6.43 -33.62
CA TRP A 424 -36.98 7.74 -32.96
C TRP A 424 -36.07 8.84 -33.51
N HIS A 425 -36.49 9.42 -34.65
CA HIS A 425 -36.42 10.86 -34.90
C HIS A 425 -37.82 11.37 -35.16
N GLY A 426 -38.51 11.76 -34.10
CA GLY A 426 -39.71 12.60 -34.21
C GLY A 426 -39.29 14.07 -34.25
N GLN A 427 -39.42 14.73 -35.40
CA GLN A 427 -39.34 16.18 -35.49
C GLN A 427 -40.73 16.74 -35.21
N THR A 428 -40.88 17.50 -34.15
CA THR A 428 -42.10 18.32 -33.95
C THR A 428 -41.72 19.78 -34.16
N TRP A 429 -42.54 20.47 -34.97
CA TRP A 429 -42.44 21.91 -35.20
C TRP A 429 -43.39 22.61 -34.22
N ASP A 430 -42.92 23.67 -33.58
CA ASP A 430 -43.82 24.57 -32.88
C ASP A 430 -44.32 25.66 -33.81
N GLY A 431 -45.45 26.22 -33.51
CA GLY A 431 -46.12 27.20 -34.36
C GLY A 431 -45.38 28.54 -34.59
N THR A 432 -44.11 28.64 -34.14
CA THR A 432 -43.29 29.87 -34.24
C THR A 432 -42.04 29.72 -35.09
N GLY A 433 -41.82 28.56 -35.74
CA GLY A 433 -40.74 28.36 -36.71
C GLY A 433 -39.33 28.21 -36.14
N ARG A 434 -39.15 27.96 -34.82
CA ARG A 434 -37.83 27.74 -34.19
C ARG A 434 -37.62 26.26 -33.91
N LYS A 435 -36.40 25.78 -34.23
CA LYS A 435 -35.95 24.44 -33.89
C LYS A 435 -35.58 24.37 -32.39
N ARG A 436 -36.32 23.59 -31.61
CA ARG A 436 -35.90 23.20 -30.27
C ARG A 436 -35.36 21.77 -30.29
N PHE A 437 -34.14 21.61 -29.83
CA PHE A 437 -33.55 20.29 -29.52
C PHE A 437 -34.03 19.85 -28.13
N LEU A 438 -34.90 18.86 -28.09
CA LEU A 438 -35.20 18.14 -26.85
C LEU A 438 -34.27 16.92 -26.77
N LEU A 439 -33.29 16.97 -25.91
CA LEU A 439 -32.51 15.81 -25.48
C LEU A 439 -33.41 14.97 -24.55
N SER A 440 -34.01 13.93 -25.08
CA SER A 440 -34.72 12.91 -24.31
C SER A 440 -33.70 11.86 -23.90
N PHE A 441 -33.28 11.86 -22.63
CA PHE A 441 -32.55 10.76 -22.05
C PHE A 441 -33.51 9.63 -21.68
N PRO A 442 -33.23 8.37 -22.01
CA PRO A 442 -34.05 7.25 -21.55
C PRO A 442 -33.88 7.10 -20.06
N SER A 443 -34.98 7.10 -19.34
CA SER A 443 -35.05 6.82 -17.91
C SER A 443 -34.63 5.38 -17.62
N PRO A 444 -33.47 5.17 -16.99
CA PRO A 444 -33.47 4.61 -15.67
C PRO A 444 -32.38 5.24 -14.74
N LEU A 445 -32.38 6.55 -14.54
CA LEU A 445 -31.55 7.24 -13.55
C LEU A 445 -32.40 8.25 -12.76
N ARG A 446 -33.59 7.79 -12.29
CA ARG A 446 -34.35 8.44 -11.23
C ARG A 446 -34.39 7.51 -10.02
N LEU A 447 -33.25 7.35 -9.38
CA LEU A 447 -33.15 6.81 -8.01
C LEU A 447 -31.67 6.99 -7.60
N PHE A 448 -31.32 8.21 -7.24
CA PHE A 448 -30.19 8.58 -6.39
C PHE A 448 -29.90 10.07 -6.64
N PHE A 449 -30.76 10.89 -6.04
CA PHE A 449 -30.40 12.18 -5.44
C PHE A 449 -31.44 12.44 -4.35
#